data_d639d56a11385aac55cb6adbc3f065a9
#
_entry.id   d639d56a11385aac55cb6adbc3f065a9
#
_cell.length_a   1.000
_cell.length_b   1.000
_cell.length_c   1.000
_cell.angle_alpha   90.00
_cell.angle_beta   90.00
_cell.angle_gamma   90.00
#
_symmetry.space_group_name_H-M   'P 1'
#
loop_
_entity.id
_entity.type
_entity.pdbx_description
1 polymer ?
#
loop_
_entity_poly.entity_id
_entity_poly.type
_entity_poly.pdbx_seq_one_letter_code
_entity_poly.pdbx_strand_id
1 'polypeptide(L)'
;MTALDAKLDAARDDLTARDGVVVAFSGGVDSAVVAALAHDALGDDAVACTARSETLPAAELDDARRVADEIGIRHETVTFSELDNPDFVANDGERCYHCRTMRLGKMYEVARDRGIGTVCDGTNASDPGEGHRPGLRAVEELEVFSPLLAHDLSKAEVREAAERYDLSVADKPSMACLSSRIPTGLEVTEEKLTRVEKAERLLRTWGFSQFRVRDHDGLARIEVAPDELDAALDREFARAAREHLTDAGFDHVTLDLHGYRTGSVSPEGDGADAGPDLEQEYPVRED
;
A
#
# COMPACT_ATOMS: atom_id res chain seq x y z
N MET A 1 32.01 7.55 6.77
CA MET A 1 30.63 7.60 7.28
C MET A 1 29.88 8.60 6.42
N THR A 2 28.91 8.15 5.66
CA THR A 2 28.06 8.99 4.82
C THR A 2 26.99 9.70 5.67
N ALA A 3 26.26 10.66 5.11
CA ALA A 3 25.12 11.28 5.82
C ALA A 3 24.05 10.23 6.16
N LEU A 4 23.79 9.27 5.25
CA LEU A 4 22.86 8.17 5.47
C LEU A 4 23.33 7.26 6.63
N ASP A 5 24.65 6.92 6.71
CA ASP A 5 25.16 6.11 7.82
C ASP A 5 24.83 6.78 9.17
N ALA A 6 25.06 8.09 9.28
CA ALA A 6 24.79 8.83 10.52
C ALA A 6 23.29 8.82 10.90
N LYS A 7 22.38 8.92 9.92
CA LYS A 7 20.93 8.84 10.15
C LYS A 7 20.49 7.43 10.58
N LEU A 8 21.04 6.39 9.93
CA LEU A 8 20.74 4.99 10.27
C LEU A 8 21.28 4.62 11.65
N ASP A 9 22.50 5.07 12.00
CA ASP A 9 23.09 4.85 13.32
C ASP A 9 22.23 5.55 14.39
N ALA A 10 21.83 6.81 14.17
CA ALA A 10 20.97 7.54 15.11
C ALA A 10 19.58 6.86 15.30
N ALA A 11 18.98 6.35 14.22
CA ALA A 11 17.72 5.60 14.30
C ALA A 11 17.89 4.29 15.08
N ARG A 12 19.02 3.60 14.89
CA ARG A 12 19.35 2.36 15.63
C ARG A 12 19.61 2.64 17.12
N ASP A 13 20.32 3.72 17.44
CA ASP A 13 20.57 4.12 18.82
C ASP A 13 19.27 4.45 19.57
N ASP A 14 18.35 5.14 18.91
CA ASP A 14 17.03 5.48 19.47
C ASP A 14 16.16 4.23 19.68
N LEU A 15 16.24 3.24 18.77
CA LEU A 15 15.61 1.94 18.94
C LEU A 15 16.25 1.15 20.11
N THR A 16 17.58 1.16 20.22
CA THR A 16 18.31 0.47 21.31
C THR A 16 17.95 1.01 22.69
N ALA A 17 17.54 2.28 22.78
CA ALA A 17 17.11 2.89 24.04
C ALA A 17 15.73 2.40 24.54
N ARG A 18 15.05 1.52 23.78
CA ARG A 18 13.72 0.97 24.09
C ARG A 18 13.85 -0.46 24.62
N ASP A 19 12.94 -0.87 25.51
CA ASP A 19 12.91 -2.23 26.08
C ASP A 19 12.42 -3.30 25.08
N GLY A 20 11.96 -2.89 23.89
CA GLY A 20 11.46 -3.72 22.82
C GLY A 20 10.53 -2.94 21.92
N VAL A 21 10.29 -3.43 20.70
CA VAL A 21 9.39 -2.78 19.73
C VAL A 21 8.51 -3.77 18.96
N VAL A 22 7.29 -3.37 18.67
CA VAL A 22 6.44 -4.01 17.65
C VAL A 22 6.44 -3.12 16.42
N VAL A 23 6.94 -3.62 15.30
CA VAL A 23 6.94 -2.91 14.02
C VAL A 23 5.66 -3.22 13.26
N ALA A 24 4.86 -2.21 12.93
CA ALA A 24 3.72 -2.32 12.02
C ALA A 24 4.25 -2.66 10.61
N PHE A 25 4.24 -3.95 10.28
CA PHE A 25 4.97 -4.51 9.16
C PHE A 25 4.07 -4.86 8.00
N SER A 26 4.27 -4.22 6.86
CA SER A 26 3.52 -4.47 5.62
C SER A 26 4.28 -5.31 4.58
N GLY A 27 5.59 -5.57 4.80
CA GLY A 27 6.46 -6.15 3.79
C GLY A 27 6.83 -5.19 2.66
N GLY A 28 6.48 -3.89 2.77
CA GLY A 28 6.97 -2.83 1.88
C GLY A 28 8.31 -2.27 2.36
N VAL A 29 9.02 -1.57 1.47
CA VAL A 29 10.40 -1.11 1.70
C VAL A 29 10.58 -0.32 3.00
N ASP A 30 9.65 0.60 3.34
CA ASP A 30 9.77 1.44 4.54
C ASP A 30 9.68 0.60 5.82
N SER A 31 8.66 -0.24 5.94
CA SER A 31 8.49 -1.11 7.10
C SER A 31 9.59 -2.17 7.19
N ALA A 32 10.16 -2.60 6.06
CA ALA A 32 11.26 -3.55 6.02
C ALA A 32 12.56 -2.93 6.56
N VAL A 33 12.87 -1.69 6.21
CA VAL A 33 14.02 -0.97 6.77
C VAL A 33 13.85 -0.73 8.27
N VAL A 34 12.65 -0.35 8.73
CA VAL A 34 12.38 -0.21 10.18
C VAL A 34 12.55 -1.55 10.89
N ALA A 35 12.07 -2.65 10.31
CA ALA A 35 12.20 -3.99 10.89
C ALA A 35 13.67 -4.44 10.96
N ALA A 36 14.47 -4.17 9.92
CA ALA A 36 15.90 -4.47 9.91
C ALA A 36 16.66 -3.66 10.97
N LEU A 37 16.40 -2.34 11.05
CA LEU A 37 17.00 -1.49 12.09
C LEU A 37 16.62 -1.95 13.51
N ALA A 38 15.34 -2.33 13.70
CA ALA A 38 14.85 -2.81 14.99
C ALA A 38 15.48 -4.17 15.37
N HIS A 39 15.61 -5.07 14.41
CA HIS A 39 16.27 -6.36 14.63
C HIS A 39 17.76 -6.20 14.95
N ASP A 40 18.46 -5.33 14.24
CA ASP A 40 19.87 -5.00 14.54
C ASP A 40 20.05 -4.40 15.94
N ALA A 41 19.09 -3.55 16.37
CA ALA A 41 19.17 -2.87 17.66
C ALA A 41 18.81 -3.76 18.85
N LEU A 42 17.80 -4.63 18.70
CA LEU A 42 17.09 -5.29 19.81
C LEU A 42 17.05 -6.82 19.70
N GLY A 43 17.46 -7.40 18.55
CA GLY A 43 17.40 -8.85 18.35
C GLY A 43 16.00 -9.41 18.55
N ASP A 44 15.85 -10.34 19.50
CA ASP A 44 14.59 -11.05 19.80
C ASP A 44 13.50 -10.15 20.46
N ASP A 45 13.87 -8.97 20.96
CA ASP A 45 12.95 -7.99 21.54
C ASP A 45 12.29 -7.09 20.47
N ALA A 46 12.66 -7.29 19.18
CA ALA A 46 11.96 -6.70 18.03
C ALA A 46 11.02 -7.72 17.38
N VAL A 47 9.78 -7.31 17.14
CA VAL A 47 8.75 -8.15 16.51
C VAL A 47 8.12 -7.40 15.33
N ALA A 48 8.21 -7.97 14.14
CA ALA A 48 7.44 -7.52 12.98
C ALA A 48 6.00 -8.07 13.08
N CYS A 49 4.99 -7.23 12.96
CA CYS A 49 3.60 -7.66 13.03
C CYS A 49 2.80 -7.18 11.82
N THR A 50 2.20 -8.13 11.09
CA THR A 50 1.34 -7.85 9.95
C THR A 50 -0.13 -7.98 10.33
N ALA A 51 -0.89 -6.91 10.14
CA ALA A 51 -2.34 -6.92 10.31
C ALA A 51 -3.02 -7.47 9.05
N ARG A 52 -3.60 -8.66 9.14
CA ARG A 52 -4.34 -9.32 8.07
C ARG A 52 -5.82 -8.94 8.15
N SER A 53 -6.35 -8.44 7.06
CA SER A 53 -7.77 -8.13 6.89
C SER A 53 -8.19 -8.39 5.43
N GLU A 54 -9.44 -8.14 5.11
CA GLU A 54 -10.01 -8.31 3.75
C GLU A 54 -9.37 -7.35 2.73
N THR A 55 -8.74 -6.26 3.19
CA THR A 55 -8.12 -5.26 2.30
C THR A 55 -6.66 -5.56 1.97
N LEU A 56 -6.05 -6.56 2.63
CA LEU A 56 -4.68 -6.99 2.36
C LEU A 56 -4.67 -8.11 1.31
N PRO A 57 -4.11 -7.90 0.11
CA PRO A 57 -3.96 -8.97 -0.88
C PRO A 57 -3.18 -10.16 -0.30
N ALA A 58 -3.59 -11.39 -0.63
CA ALA A 58 -2.90 -12.59 -0.14
C ALA A 58 -1.41 -12.62 -0.52
N ALA A 59 -1.07 -12.15 -1.73
CA ALA A 59 0.32 -12.07 -2.18
C ALA A 59 1.18 -11.12 -1.32
N GLU A 60 0.59 -10.04 -0.80
CA GLU A 60 1.32 -9.10 0.08
C GLU A 60 1.63 -9.71 1.44
N LEU A 61 0.74 -10.58 1.96
CA LEU A 61 1.03 -11.31 3.19
C LEU A 61 2.17 -12.32 3.01
N ASP A 62 2.21 -13.01 1.87
CA ASP A 62 3.29 -13.95 1.56
C ASP A 62 4.62 -13.22 1.36
N ASP A 63 4.59 -12.06 0.70
CA ASP A 63 5.77 -11.17 0.60
C ASP A 63 6.24 -10.68 1.98
N ALA A 64 5.32 -10.28 2.86
CA ALA A 64 5.68 -9.85 4.21
C ALA A 64 6.39 -10.97 4.99
N ARG A 65 5.91 -12.20 4.91
CA ARG A 65 6.56 -13.35 5.53
C ARG A 65 7.97 -13.57 4.99
N ARG A 66 8.11 -13.57 3.66
CA ARG A 66 9.41 -13.76 2.99
C ARG A 66 10.41 -12.67 3.40
N VAL A 67 10.00 -11.41 3.42
CA VAL A 67 10.88 -10.30 3.82
C VAL A 67 11.24 -10.35 5.31
N ALA A 68 10.32 -10.76 6.18
CA ALA A 68 10.64 -10.98 7.58
C ALA A 68 11.66 -12.11 7.78
N ASP A 69 11.57 -13.19 6.99
CA ASP A 69 12.54 -14.29 6.97
C ASP A 69 13.92 -13.81 6.45
N GLU A 70 13.96 -12.95 5.41
CA GLU A 70 15.18 -12.33 4.88
C GLU A 70 15.91 -11.50 5.98
N ILE A 71 15.15 -10.73 6.77
CA ILE A 71 15.68 -9.92 7.87
C ILE A 71 16.09 -10.80 9.04
N GLY A 72 15.47 -11.94 9.23
CA GLY A 72 15.63 -12.79 10.41
C GLY A 72 14.85 -12.31 11.63
N ILE A 73 13.93 -11.36 11.47
CA ILE A 73 13.10 -10.82 12.55
C ILE A 73 11.91 -11.75 12.84
N ARG A 74 11.56 -11.87 14.13
CA ARG A 74 10.34 -12.58 14.52
C ARG A 74 9.11 -11.94 13.87
N HIS A 75 8.31 -12.73 13.13
CA HIS A 75 7.12 -12.24 12.44
C HIS A 75 5.85 -12.83 13.01
N GLU A 76 4.86 -11.96 13.24
CA GLU A 76 3.52 -12.32 13.69
C GLU A 76 2.45 -11.77 12.75
N THR A 77 1.36 -12.48 12.67
CA THR A 77 0.18 -12.04 11.92
C THR A 77 -1.01 -11.96 12.88
N VAL A 78 -1.66 -10.80 12.94
CA VAL A 78 -2.93 -10.61 13.65
C VAL A 78 -4.06 -10.47 12.64
N THR A 79 -5.19 -11.09 12.90
CA THR A 79 -6.36 -11.03 12.03
C THR A 79 -7.45 -10.18 12.67
N PHE A 80 -8.07 -9.33 11.87
CA PHE A 80 -9.20 -8.49 12.24
C PHE A 80 -10.02 -8.16 10.99
N SER A 81 -11.21 -7.58 11.13
CA SER A 81 -12.02 -7.11 10.02
C SER A 81 -12.11 -5.58 10.05
N GLU A 82 -11.75 -4.93 8.94
CA GLU A 82 -12.01 -3.49 8.76
C GLU A 82 -13.49 -3.24 8.47
N LEU A 83 -14.21 -4.26 7.96
CA LEU A 83 -15.64 -4.18 7.64
C LEU A 83 -16.54 -4.15 8.89
N ASP A 84 -15.98 -4.45 10.06
CA ASP A 84 -16.68 -4.28 11.35
C ASP A 84 -16.81 -2.79 11.75
N ASN A 85 -16.11 -1.88 11.07
CA ASN A 85 -16.17 -0.45 11.33
C ASN A 85 -17.02 0.26 10.26
N PRO A 86 -18.21 0.78 10.63
CA PRO A 86 -19.11 1.48 9.70
C PRO A 86 -18.46 2.71 9.02
N ASP A 87 -17.59 3.45 9.73
CA ASP A 87 -16.91 4.63 9.18
C ASP A 87 -15.89 4.24 8.10
N PHE A 88 -15.23 3.09 8.26
CA PHE A 88 -14.39 2.53 7.20
C PHE A 88 -15.23 2.07 6.00
N VAL A 89 -16.34 1.37 6.24
CA VAL A 89 -17.26 0.87 5.20
C VAL A 89 -17.84 2.01 4.36
N ALA A 90 -18.20 3.13 5.00
CA ALA A 90 -18.75 4.31 4.32
C ALA A 90 -17.81 4.89 3.24
N ASN A 91 -16.51 4.60 3.34
CA ASN A 91 -15.50 4.96 2.34
C ASN A 91 -15.51 6.46 1.98
N ASP A 92 -15.57 7.29 2.98
CA ASP A 92 -15.39 8.73 2.84
C ASP A 92 -13.90 9.12 2.76
N GLY A 93 -13.60 10.42 2.79
CA GLY A 93 -12.24 10.93 2.77
C GLY A 93 -11.37 10.50 3.96
N GLU A 94 -11.98 10.01 5.06
CA GLU A 94 -11.32 9.58 6.29
C GLU A 94 -11.05 8.06 6.36
N ARG A 95 -11.44 7.28 5.35
CA ARG A 95 -11.23 5.82 5.33
C ARG A 95 -9.83 5.38 5.75
N CYS A 96 -8.78 6.08 5.27
CA CYS A 96 -7.39 5.74 5.60
C CYS A 96 -7.05 6.00 7.08
N TYR A 97 -7.69 6.99 7.70
CA TYR A 97 -7.57 7.23 9.13
C TYR A 97 -8.18 6.07 9.93
N HIS A 98 -9.40 5.67 9.62
CA HIS A 98 -10.07 4.55 10.31
C HIS A 98 -9.32 3.24 10.14
N CYS A 99 -8.88 2.92 8.93
CA CYS A 99 -8.03 1.75 8.64
C CYS A 99 -6.75 1.76 9.49
N ARG A 100 -6.02 2.89 9.50
CA ARG A 100 -4.75 3.01 10.21
C ARG A 100 -4.93 2.88 11.71
N THR A 101 -5.96 3.50 12.28
CA THR A 101 -6.30 3.42 13.71
C THR A 101 -6.59 1.98 14.13
N MET A 102 -7.39 1.23 13.37
CA MET A 102 -7.68 -0.18 13.67
C MET A 102 -6.42 -1.05 13.61
N ARG A 103 -5.60 -0.90 12.56
CA ARG A 103 -4.37 -1.67 12.39
C ARG A 103 -3.37 -1.41 13.51
N LEU A 104 -3.13 -0.15 13.83
CA LEU A 104 -2.22 0.25 14.92
C LEU A 104 -2.75 -0.21 16.28
N GLY A 105 -4.07 -0.15 16.50
CA GLY A 105 -4.70 -0.71 17.69
C GLY A 105 -4.36 -2.20 17.90
N LYS A 106 -4.36 -2.99 16.80
CA LYS A 106 -3.93 -4.40 16.85
C LYS A 106 -2.44 -4.56 17.16
N MET A 107 -1.58 -3.65 16.69
CA MET A 107 -0.16 -3.66 17.05
C MET A 107 0.03 -3.39 18.55
N TYR A 108 -0.74 -2.47 19.12
CA TYR A 108 -0.70 -2.21 20.57
C TYR A 108 -1.26 -3.38 21.41
N GLU A 109 -2.24 -4.14 20.90
CA GLU A 109 -2.66 -5.39 21.56
C GLU A 109 -1.49 -6.38 21.63
N VAL A 110 -0.80 -6.62 20.54
CA VAL A 110 0.40 -7.49 20.48
C VAL A 110 1.51 -6.98 21.41
N ALA A 111 1.79 -5.68 21.38
CA ALA A 111 2.81 -5.07 22.23
C ALA A 111 2.50 -5.27 23.70
N ARG A 112 1.25 -5.00 24.13
CA ARG A 112 0.79 -5.20 25.49
C ARG A 112 0.92 -6.66 25.96
N ASP A 113 0.52 -7.62 25.12
CA ASP A 113 0.55 -9.05 25.45
C ASP A 113 1.99 -9.57 25.61
N ARG A 114 2.96 -8.83 25.08
CA ARG A 114 4.40 -9.10 25.18
C ARG A 114 5.13 -8.26 26.22
N GLY A 115 4.45 -7.32 26.85
CA GLY A 115 5.06 -6.36 27.75
C GLY A 115 5.95 -5.31 27.05
N ILE A 116 5.78 -5.14 25.74
CA ILE A 116 6.48 -4.15 24.92
C ILE A 116 5.70 -2.83 24.97
N GLY A 117 6.40 -1.72 25.23
CA GLY A 117 5.80 -0.39 25.37
C GLY A 117 5.73 0.40 24.06
N THR A 118 6.45 0.01 23.02
CA THR A 118 6.60 0.82 21.81
C THR A 118 6.08 0.10 20.55
N VAL A 119 5.26 0.81 19.79
CA VAL A 119 4.87 0.43 18.42
C VAL A 119 5.59 1.37 17.44
N CYS A 120 6.22 0.80 16.42
CA CYS A 120 6.90 1.54 15.34
C CYS A 120 6.16 1.38 14.01
N ASP A 121 6.31 2.37 13.12
CA ASP A 121 5.84 2.28 11.75
C ASP A 121 6.87 2.76 10.71
N GLY A 122 6.56 2.56 9.42
CA GLY A 122 7.43 2.92 8.30
C GLY A 122 7.19 4.32 7.74
N THR A 123 6.58 5.25 8.48
CA THR A 123 6.42 6.64 8.03
C THR A 123 7.80 7.29 7.86
N ASN A 124 8.07 7.88 6.69
CA ASN A 124 9.35 8.49 6.33
C ASN A 124 9.22 10.00 6.08
N ALA A 125 10.33 10.72 5.91
CA ALA A 125 10.35 12.18 5.78
C ALA A 125 9.67 12.72 4.51
N SER A 126 9.43 11.90 3.50
CA SER A 126 8.71 12.31 2.28
C SER A 126 7.18 12.27 2.46
N ASP A 127 6.66 11.48 3.40
CA ASP A 127 5.22 11.26 3.56
C ASP A 127 4.42 12.54 3.93
N PRO A 128 4.88 13.43 4.83
CA PRO A 128 4.12 14.64 5.21
C PRO A 128 3.93 15.64 4.08
N GLY A 129 4.77 15.61 3.04
CA GLY A 129 4.73 16.53 1.90
C GLY A 129 3.79 16.13 0.76
N GLU A 130 3.18 14.95 0.81
CA GLU A 130 2.44 14.35 -0.30
C GLU A 130 0.90 14.56 -0.24
N GLY A 131 0.41 15.72 0.18
CA GLY A 131 -1.01 16.07 0.13
C GLY A 131 -1.86 15.49 1.27
N HIS A 132 -3.15 15.21 1.02
CA HIS A 132 -4.10 14.72 2.03
C HIS A 132 -3.79 13.30 2.49
N ARG A 133 -3.28 13.15 3.71
CA ARG A 133 -2.89 11.87 4.30
C ARG A 133 -3.53 11.64 5.68
N PRO A 134 -4.84 11.36 5.74
CA PRO A 134 -5.56 11.20 7.01
C PRO A 134 -4.98 10.09 7.90
N GLY A 135 -4.30 9.10 7.33
CA GLY A 135 -3.62 8.06 8.10
C GLY A 135 -2.47 8.56 8.98
N LEU A 136 -1.82 9.71 8.67
CA LEU A 136 -0.76 10.26 9.52
C LEU A 136 -1.32 10.80 10.85
N ARG A 137 -2.56 11.31 10.86
CA ARG A 137 -3.24 11.73 12.09
C ARG A 137 -3.37 10.55 13.06
N ALA A 138 -3.68 9.34 12.59
CA ALA A 138 -3.75 8.16 13.45
C ALA A 138 -2.38 7.79 14.05
N VAL A 139 -1.28 8.00 13.32
CA VAL A 139 0.08 7.77 13.81
C VAL A 139 0.40 8.73 14.97
N GLU A 140 0.06 10.02 14.81
CA GLU A 140 0.26 11.04 15.80
C GLU A 140 -0.61 10.82 17.05
N GLU A 141 -1.92 10.62 16.87
CA GLU A 141 -2.89 10.43 17.98
C GLU A 141 -2.59 9.18 18.81
N LEU A 142 -2.04 8.13 18.19
CA LEU A 142 -1.68 6.89 18.88
C LEU A 142 -0.21 6.88 19.36
N GLU A 143 0.50 7.99 19.22
CA GLU A 143 1.92 8.13 19.64
C GLU A 143 2.82 7.02 19.09
N VAL A 144 2.59 6.61 17.84
CA VAL A 144 3.42 5.59 17.16
C VAL A 144 4.78 6.19 16.84
N PHE A 145 5.84 5.47 17.16
CA PHE A 145 7.20 5.90 16.85
C PHE A 145 7.54 5.62 15.39
N SER A 146 7.88 6.66 14.64
CA SER A 146 8.29 6.59 13.24
C SER A 146 9.79 6.86 13.10
N PRO A 147 10.67 5.86 13.23
CA PRO A 147 12.13 6.09 13.27
C PRO A 147 12.68 6.73 11.99
N LEU A 148 12.11 6.43 10.82
CA LEU A 148 12.54 7.02 9.56
C LEU A 148 12.20 8.52 9.49
N LEU A 149 11.02 8.91 9.98
CA LEU A 149 10.60 10.30 10.05
C LEU A 149 11.40 11.07 11.11
N ALA A 150 11.58 10.49 12.29
CA ALA A 150 12.31 11.11 13.41
C ALA A 150 13.76 11.44 13.07
N HIS A 151 14.38 10.68 12.19
CA HIS A 151 15.76 10.88 11.74
C HIS A 151 15.87 11.40 10.30
N ASP A 152 14.79 12.02 9.79
CA ASP A 152 14.74 12.70 8.48
C ASP A 152 15.23 11.83 7.31
N LEU A 153 14.84 10.54 7.29
CA LEU A 153 15.11 9.65 6.15
C LEU A 153 14.05 9.86 5.07
N SER A 154 14.48 10.34 3.92
CA SER A 154 13.66 10.47 2.72
C SER A 154 13.39 9.11 2.08
N LYS A 155 12.38 9.02 1.20
CA LYS A 155 12.07 7.79 0.45
C LYS A 155 13.26 7.25 -0.35
N ALA A 156 14.08 8.14 -0.93
CA ALA A 156 15.28 7.75 -1.66
C ALA A 156 16.33 7.11 -0.72
N GLU A 157 16.56 7.72 0.44
CA GLU A 157 17.47 7.19 1.45
C GLU A 157 16.98 5.85 2.05
N VAL A 158 15.66 5.67 2.18
CA VAL A 158 15.08 4.39 2.63
C VAL A 158 15.33 3.29 1.60
N ARG A 159 15.20 3.56 0.28
CA ARG A 159 15.54 2.58 -0.76
C ARG A 159 17.02 2.22 -0.73
N GLU A 160 17.91 3.22 -0.61
CA GLU A 160 19.34 2.99 -0.48
C GLU A 160 19.67 2.17 0.80
N ALA A 161 18.97 2.42 1.90
CA ALA A 161 19.11 1.61 3.10
C ALA A 161 18.66 0.16 2.88
N ALA A 162 17.55 -0.05 2.18
CA ALA A 162 17.06 -1.39 1.84
C ALA A 162 18.06 -2.17 0.96
N GLU A 163 18.71 -1.50 -0.01
CA GLU A 163 19.79 -2.10 -0.80
C GLU A 163 20.99 -2.51 0.08
N ARG A 164 21.38 -1.67 1.04
CA ARG A 164 22.49 -1.96 1.97
C ARG A 164 22.19 -3.15 2.90
N TYR A 165 20.91 -3.36 3.23
CA TYR A 165 20.43 -4.52 3.98
C TYR A 165 20.18 -5.74 3.09
N ASP A 166 20.46 -5.67 1.78
CA ASP A 166 20.22 -6.73 0.78
C ASP A 166 18.75 -7.21 0.78
N LEU A 167 17.81 -6.28 1.01
CA LEU A 167 16.38 -6.58 1.04
C LEU A 167 15.80 -6.66 -0.37
N SER A 168 15.12 -7.74 -0.69
CA SER A 168 14.49 -7.98 -2.01
C SER A 168 13.43 -6.95 -2.39
N VAL A 169 13.00 -6.10 -1.46
CA VAL A 169 11.94 -5.08 -1.64
C VAL A 169 12.47 -3.66 -1.91
N ALA A 170 13.79 -3.48 -2.08
CA ALA A 170 14.38 -2.16 -2.33
C ALA A 170 13.71 -1.43 -3.51
N ASP A 171 13.46 -2.13 -4.62
CA ASP A 171 12.82 -1.60 -5.83
C ASP A 171 11.31 -1.88 -5.91
N LYS A 172 10.72 -2.53 -4.88
CA LYS A 172 9.29 -2.88 -4.91
C LYS A 172 8.44 -1.60 -5.02
N PRO A 173 7.52 -1.51 -6.00
CA PRO A 173 6.56 -0.41 -6.07
C PRO A 173 5.68 -0.35 -4.82
N SER A 174 5.25 0.85 -4.43
CA SER A 174 4.29 1.01 -3.34
C SER A 174 2.97 0.34 -3.70
N MET A 175 2.52 -0.60 -2.87
CA MET A 175 1.24 -1.28 -3.05
C MET A 175 0.19 -0.66 -2.12
N ALA A 176 -0.87 -0.15 -2.73
CA ALA A 176 -2.03 0.33 -1.98
C ALA A 176 -2.97 -0.84 -1.64
N CYS A 177 -3.73 -0.73 -0.54
CA CYS A 177 -4.72 -1.71 -0.10
C CYS A 177 -5.86 -1.89 -1.12
N LEU A 178 -6.54 -3.04 -1.14
CA LEU A 178 -7.65 -3.32 -2.07
C LEU A 178 -8.78 -2.29 -1.98
N SER A 179 -9.06 -1.75 -0.79
CA SER A 179 -10.11 -0.73 -0.63
C SER A 179 -9.84 0.56 -1.44
N SER A 180 -8.57 0.83 -1.79
CA SER A 180 -8.22 1.96 -2.66
C SER A 180 -8.71 1.80 -4.11
N ARG A 181 -9.20 0.61 -4.50
CA ARG A 181 -9.80 0.35 -5.82
C ARG A 181 -11.27 0.72 -5.87
N ILE A 182 -11.87 0.99 -4.73
CA ILE A 182 -13.27 1.39 -4.63
C ILE A 182 -13.30 2.91 -4.54
N PRO A 183 -13.97 3.62 -5.48
CA PRO A 183 -14.06 5.08 -5.47
C PRO A 183 -14.65 5.61 -4.17
N THR A 184 -14.15 6.75 -3.72
CA THR A 184 -14.68 7.46 -2.54
C THR A 184 -16.18 7.69 -2.68
N GLY A 185 -16.94 7.42 -1.63
CA GLY A 185 -18.39 7.50 -1.59
C GLY A 185 -19.14 6.22 -2.01
N LEU A 186 -18.43 5.19 -2.49
CA LEU A 186 -18.99 3.85 -2.66
C LEU A 186 -18.56 2.96 -1.48
N GLU A 187 -19.53 2.28 -0.87
CA GLU A 187 -19.26 1.39 0.25
C GLU A 187 -18.23 0.30 -0.07
N VAL A 188 -17.32 0.07 0.87
CA VAL A 188 -16.38 -1.05 0.85
C VAL A 188 -17.10 -2.30 1.38
N THR A 189 -17.20 -3.33 0.54
CA THR A 189 -17.80 -4.62 0.91
C THR A 189 -16.84 -5.77 0.64
N GLU A 190 -16.99 -6.89 1.34
CA GLU A 190 -16.22 -8.11 1.11
C GLU A 190 -16.34 -8.60 -0.34
N GLU A 191 -17.55 -8.50 -0.91
CA GLU A 191 -17.81 -8.87 -2.30
C GLU A 191 -16.95 -8.04 -3.27
N LYS A 192 -16.95 -6.69 -3.13
CA LYS A 192 -16.15 -5.79 -3.96
C LYS A 192 -14.65 -6.06 -3.81
N LEU A 193 -14.16 -6.23 -2.58
CA LEU A 193 -12.75 -6.55 -2.33
C LEU A 193 -12.35 -7.87 -2.98
N THR A 194 -13.19 -8.91 -2.84
CA THR A 194 -12.92 -10.23 -3.40
C THR A 194 -12.89 -10.21 -4.93
N ARG A 195 -13.84 -9.52 -5.58
CA ARG A 195 -13.85 -9.46 -7.06
C ARG A 195 -12.69 -8.63 -7.61
N VAL A 196 -12.29 -7.56 -6.92
CA VAL A 196 -11.09 -6.78 -7.28
C VAL A 196 -9.82 -7.64 -7.15
N GLU A 197 -9.64 -8.37 -6.05
CA GLU A 197 -8.46 -9.23 -5.87
C GLU A 197 -8.37 -10.32 -6.95
N LYS A 198 -9.51 -10.95 -7.29
CA LYS A 198 -9.57 -11.93 -8.38
C LYS A 198 -9.18 -11.31 -9.72
N ALA A 199 -9.69 -10.11 -10.02
CA ALA A 199 -9.38 -9.41 -11.25
C ALA A 199 -7.89 -9.00 -11.33
N GLU A 200 -7.31 -8.42 -10.26
CA GLU A 200 -5.89 -8.04 -10.23
C GLU A 200 -4.96 -9.26 -10.30
N ARG A 201 -5.40 -10.43 -9.82
CA ARG A 201 -4.64 -11.67 -9.98
C ARG A 201 -4.54 -12.10 -11.45
N LEU A 202 -5.58 -11.91 -12.27
CA LEU A 202 -5.51 -12.16 -13.70
C LEU A 202 -4.44 -11.29 -14.36
N LEU A 203 -4.45 -9.97 -14.10
CA LEU A 203 -3.50 -9.04 -14.70
C LEU A 203 -2.06 -9.40 -14.32
N ARG A 204 -1.82 -9.76 -13.06
CA ARG A 204 -0.52 -10.24 -12.60
C ARG A 204 -0.07 -11.51 -13.33
N THR A 205 -0.99 -12.48 -13.51
CA THR A 205 -0.70 -13.74 -14.23
C THR A 205 -0.42 -13.48 -15.70
N TRP A 206 -1.04 -12.45 -16.28
CA TRP A 206 -0.82 -12.03 -17.67
C TRP A 206 0.53 -11.32 -17.88
N GLY A 207 1.18 -10.88 -16.80
CA GLY A 207 2.51 -10.28 -16.81
C GLY A 207 2.54 -8.76 -16.76
N PHE A 208 1.39 -8.09 -16.51
CA PHE A 208 1.37 -6.65 -16.29
C PHE A 208 2.16 -6.28 -15.04
N SER A 209 2.98 -5.24 -15.15
CA SER A 209 3.88 -4.80 -14.09
C SER A 209 3.23 -3.80 -13.14
N GLN A 210 2.46 -2.86 -13.68
CA GLN A 210 1.74 -1.84 -12.91
C GLN A 210 0.29 -1.73 -13.37
N PHE A 211 -0.62 -2.10 -12.51
CA PHE A 211 -2.04 -2.16 -12.84
C PHE A 211 -2.94 -1.89 -11.64
N ARG A 212 -4.20 -1.58 -11.92
CA ARG A 212 -5.32 -1.53 -10.96
C ARG A 212 -6.60 -1.98 -11.65
N VAL A 213 -7.47 -2.62 -10.89
CA VAL A 213 -8.86 -2.82 -11.32
C VAL A 213 -9.76 -2.06 -10.35
N ARG A 214 -10.36 -0.96 -10.83
CA ARG A 214 -11.29 -0.16 -10.03
C ARG A 214 -12.68 -0.72 -10.12
N ASP A 215 -13.35 -0.77 -8.98
CA ASP A 215 -14.73 -1.24 -8.89
C ASP A 215 -15.70 -0.06 -8.77
N HIS A 216 -16.33 0.32 -9.86
CA HIS A 216 -17.35 1.35 -9.91
C HIS A 216 -18.75 0.70 -9.81
N ASP A 217 -18.99 0.00 -8.67
CA ASP A 217 -20.28 -0.64 -8.36
C ASP A 217 -20.74 -1.65 -9.43
N GLY A 218 -19.85 -2.62 -9.72
CA GLY A 218 -20.09 -3.66 -10.74
C GLY A 218 -19.44 -3.38 -12.09
N LEU A 219 -18.96 -2.15 -12.35
CA LEU A 219 -18.16 -1.86 -13.52
C LEU A 219 -16.67 -1.94 -13.16
N ALA A 220 -15.96 -2.88 -13.78
CA ALA A 220 -14.52 -2.96 -13.70
C ALA A 220 -13.86 -1.95 -14.64
N ARG A 221 -13.04 -1.05 -14.11
CA ARG A 221 -12.15 -0.19 -14.89
C ARG A 221 -10.72 -0.68 -14.71
N ILE A 222 -10.18 -1.29 -15.76
CA ILE A 222 -8.78 -1.77 -15.80
C ILE A 222 -7.88 -0.59 -16.12
N GLU A 223 -6.86 -0.38 -15.30
CA GLU A 223 -5.78 0.57 -15.51
C GLU A 223 -4.47 -0.22 -15.57
N VAL A 224 -3.66 -0.05 -16.62
CA VAL A 224 -2.32 -0.64 -16.77
C VAL A 224 -1.30 0.46 -17.01
N ALA A 225 -0.01 0.18 -16.85
CA ALA A 225 1.02 1.15 -17.18
C ALA A 225 0.85 1.67 -18.63
N PRO A 226 1.09 2.97 -18.91
CA PRO A 226 0.88 3.53 -20.24
C PRO A 226 1.61 2.80 -21.36
N ASP A 227 2.80 2.29 -21.10
CA ASP A 227 3.61 1.48 -22.03
C ASP A 227 3.11 0.03 -22.20
N GLU A 228 2.17 -0.42 -21.35
CA GLU A 228 1.54 -1.73 -21.42
C GLU A 228 0.14 -1.68 -22.09
N LEU A 229 -0.35 -0.50 -22.50
CA LEU A 229 -1.69 -0.35 -23.09
C LEU A 229 -1.88 -1.20 -24.36
N ASP A 230 -0.87 -1.31 -25.21
CA ASP A 230 -0.96 -2.13 -26.43
C ASP A 230 -1.23 -3.61 -26.09
N ALA A 231 -0.61 -4.12 -25.02
CA ALA A 231 -0.87 -5.47 -24.55
C ALA A 231 -2.29 -5.64 -23.96
N ALA A 232 -2.83 -4.60 -23.32
CA ALA A 232 -4.18 -4.60 -22.78
C ALA A 232 -5.26 -4.46 -23.90
N LEU A 233 -4.91 -3.92 -25.05
CA LEU A 233 -5.79 -3.82 -26.24
C LEU A 233 -5.75 -5.10 -27.09
N ASP A 234 -4.89 -6.06 -26.80
CA ASP A 234 -4.84 -7.33 -27.50
C ASP A 234 -6.16 -8.11 -27.34
N ARG A 235 -6.59 -8.76 -28.44
CA ARG A 235 -7.88 -9.47 -28.48
C ARG A 235 -7.92 -10.68 -27.53
N GLU A 236 -6.82 -11.35 -27.31
CA GLU A 236 -6.74 -12.51 -26.43
C GLU A 236 -6.89 -12.07 -24.98
N PHE A 237 -6.14 -11.03 -24.59
CA PHE A 237 -6.29 -10.42 -23.26
C PHE A 237 -7.71 -9.89 -23.06
N ALA A 238 -8.26 -9.11 -24.00
CA ALA A 238 -9.61 -8.52 -23.88
C ALA A 238 -10.69 -9.60 -23.67
N ARG A 239 -10.59 -10.74 -24.37
CA ARG A 239 -11.48 -11.87 -24.17
C ARG A 239 -11.30 -12.51 -22.80
N ALA A 240 -10.06 -12.80 -22.40
CA ALA A 240 -9.77 -13.40 -21.10
C ALA A 240 -10.21 -12.49 -19.95
N ALA A 241 -9.93 -11.19 -20.05
CA ALA A 241 -10.34 -10.20 -19.05
C ALA A 241 -11.86 -10.17 -18.90
N ARG A 242 -12.60 -10.07 -20.02
CA ARG A 242 -14.07 -10.12 -19.98
C ARG A 242 -14.59 -11.37 -19.31
N GLU A 243 -14.13 -12.55 -19.71
CA GLU A 243 -14.58 -13.82 -19.16
C GLU A 243 -14.25 -13.93 -17.66
N HIS A 244 -13.00 -13.69 -17.29
CA HIS A 244 -12.54 -13.84 -15.91
C HIS A 244 -13.16 -12.81 -14.94
N LEU A 245 -13.29 -11.55 -15.37
CA LEU A 245 -13.87 -10.49 -14.53
C LEU A 245 -15.38 -10.65 -14.39
N THR A 246 -16.07 -11.12 -15.44
CA THR A 246 -17.50 -11.48 -15.32
C THR A 246 -17.70 -12.65 -14.34
N ASP A 247 -16.86 -13.68 -14.42
CA ASP A 247 -16.90 -14.81 -13.47
C ASP A 247 -16.54 -14.36 -12.04
N ALA A 248 -15.74 -13.31 -11.89
CA ALA A 248 -15.41 -12.70 -10.60
C ALA A 248 -16.59 -11.90 -10.01
N GLY A 249 -17.61 -11.56 -10.80
CA GLY A 249 -18.82 -10.86 -10.36
C GLY A 249 -18.95 -9.41 -10.86
N PHE A 250 -18.18 -9.00 -11.88
CA PHE A 250 -18.41 -7.71 -12.53
C PHE A 250 -19.46 -7.82 -13.66
N ASP A 251 -20.33 -6.83 -13.74
CA ASP A 251 -21.35 -6.74 -14.82
C ASP A 251 -20.75 -6.23 -16.14
N HIS A 252 -19.79 -5.31 -16.01
CA HIS A 252 -19.12 -4.66 -17.14
C HIS A 252 -17.60 -4.59 -16.93
N VAL A 253 -16.86 -4.71 -18.04
CA VAL A 253 -15.39 -4.63 -18.03
C VAL A 253 -14.96 -3.57 -19.04
N THR A 254 -14.15 -2.61 -18.60
CA THR A 254 -13.64 -1.50 -19.40
C THR A 254 -12.13 -1.36 -19.21
N LEU A 255 -11.46 -0.76 -20.19
CA LEU A 255 -10.07 -0.36 -20.12
C LEU A 255 -9.99 1.18 -20.06
N ASP A 256 -9.24 1.71 -19.11
CA ASP A 256 -8.95 3.14 -19.06
C ASP A 256 -7.81 3.46 -20.05
N LEU A 257 -8.11 4.23 -21.09
CA LEU A 257 -7.13 4.58 -22.12
C LEU A 257 -6.08 5.59 -21.66
N HIS A 258 -6.27 6.23 -20.51
CA HIS A 258 -5.22 7.03 -19.88
C HIS A 258 -4.18 6.18 -19.17
N GLY A 259 -4.50 4.89 -18.94
CA GLY A 259 -3.65 3.99 -18.17
C GLY A 259 -3.63 4.31 -16.66
N TYR A 260 -2.69 3.72 -15.96
CA TYR A 260 -2.55 3.88 -14.52
C TYR A 260 -2.08 5.30 -14.14
N ARG A 261 -2.80 5.91 -13.20
CA ARG A 261 -2.44 7.20 -12.57
C ARG A 261 -2.67 7.12 -11.07
N THR A 262 -1.76 7.71 -10.30
CA THR A 262 -1.93 7.82 -8.85
C THR A 262 -3.09 8.78 -8.54
N GLY A 263 -3.99 8.39 -7.63
CA GLY A 263 -5.10 9.26 -7.20
C GLY A 263 -6.34 9.25 -8.11
N SER A 264 -6.42 8.40 -9.13
CA SER A 264 -7.51 8.35 -10.13
C SER A 264 -8.93 8.07 -9.57
N VAL A 265 -9.09 7.81 -8.28
CA VAL A 265 -10.39 7.60 -7.60
C VAL A 265 -10.70 8.63 -6.51
N SER A 266 -9.84 9.62 -6.33
CA SER A 266 -10.07 10.73 -5.38
C SER A 266 -10.84 11.86 -6.07
N PRO A 267 -11.78 12.53 -5.39
CA PRO A 267 -12.51 13.67 -5.96
C PRO A 267 -11.62 14.82 -6.45
N GLU A 268 -10.39 14.91 -5.91
CA GLU A 268 -9.40 15.93 -6.27
C GLU A 268 -8.47 15.48 -7.43
N GLY A 269 -8.54 14.21 -7.86
CA GLY A 269 -7.62 13.63 -8.87
C GLY A 269 -7.97 13.93 -10.32
N ASP A 270 -9.18 14.41 -10.62
CA ASP A 270 -9.64 14.65 -11.98
C ASP A 270 -9.23 16.02 -12.56
N GLY A 271 -8.43 16.81 -11.84
CA GLY A 271 -8.16 18.21 -12.19
C GLY A 271 -6.82 18.56 -12.84
N ALA A 272 -5.88 17.62 -13.04
CA ALA A 272 -4.49 17.97 -13.32
C ALA A 272 -3.95 17.63 -14.72
N ASP A 273 -4.74 17.05 -15.62
CA ASP A 273 -4.28 16.87 -17.01
C ASP A 273 -5.42 17.27 -17.97
N ALA A 274 -5.43 18.56 -18.35
CA ALA A 274 -6.16 18.98 -19.51
C ALA A 274 -5.44 18.31 -20.70
N GLY A 275 -6.01 17.20 -21.20
CA GLY A 275 -5.52 16.52 -22.40
C GLY A 275 -5.36 17.50 -23.56
N PRO A 276 -4.67 17.09 -24.64
CA PRO A 276 -4.44 17.95 -25.79
C PRO A 276 -5.76 18.54 -26.27
N ASP A 277 -5.74 19.81 -26.69
CA ASP A 277 -6.89 20.50 -27.26
C ASP A 277 -7.33 19.78 -28.56
N LEU A 278 -8.25 18.86 -28.41
CA LEU A 278 -8.72 18.00 -29.51
C LEU A 278 -9.32 18.77 -30.69
N GLU A 279 -9.77 20.01 -30.47
CA GLU A 279 -10.31 20.86 -31.55
C GLU A 279 -9.19 21.32 -32.50
N GLN A 280 -7.95 21.41 -32.05
CA GLN A 280 -6.81 21.78 -32.90
C GLN A 280 -6.19 20.58 -33.62
N GLU A 281 -6.19 19.39 -33.05
CA GLU A 281 -5.56 18.20 -33.65
C GLU A 281 -6.52 17.39 -34.56
N TYR A 282 -7.82 17.43 -34.30
CA TYR A 282 -8.82 16.67 -35.04
C TYR A 282 -9.97 17.55 -35.52
N PRO A 283 -9.76 18.36 -36.56
CA PRO A 283 -10.85 19.18 -37.12
C PRO A 283 -11.98 18.28 -37.59
N VAL A 284 -13.17 18.55 -37.05
CA VAL A 284 -14.40 17.86 -37.46
C VAL A 284 -14.56 18.00 -39.00
N ARG A 285 -14.63 16.87 -39.70
CA ARG A 285 -14.95 16.89 -41.13
C ARG A 285 -16.39 17.31 -41.24
N GLU A 286 -16.61 18.49 -41.80
CA GLU A 286 -17.94 18.90 -42.30
C GLU A 286 -18.25 18.05 -43.53
N ASP A 287 -19.31 17.24 -43.48
CA ASP A 287 -19.91 16.51 -44.62
C ASP A 287 -20.73 17.46 -45.50
#